data_7ad1e425a3e8c5fdbea67b7af54527fe
#
_entry.id   7ad1e425a3e8c5fdbea67b7af54527fe
#
_cell.length_a   1.000
_cell.length_b   1.000
_cell.length_c   1.000
_cell.angle_alpha   90.00
_cell.angle_beta   90.00
_cell.angle_gamma   90.00
#
_symmetry.space_group_name_H-M   'P 1'
#
loop_
_entity.id
_entity.type
_entity.pdbx_description
1 polymer ?
#
loop_
_entity_poly.entity_id
_entity_poly.type
_entity_poly.pdbx_seq_one_letter_code
_entity_poly.pdbx_strand_id
1 'polypeptide(L)'
;MANRLQVIYIEDDALVRRASVQSLQLAGFDVAGFESAEAAEKAIVAETAGAIVSDIRLPGASGLDVLAQCRERVPDVPVILVTGHGDISMAVQAMRDGAYDFIEKPFAAERLIETVRRALERRELVLENHALRRELAGQNVVAPRIIGRSPAIEQVRKLIANVAPTDASVLINGDTGAGKELIARSLHELSPRHDKPFIAVNCGALPEPMFESEMFGYEPGAFTGAAKRRVGKLEYASGGTLFLDEIESMPLALQVKLLRVLQDGVLERLGSNQPIRVNCRVVAAAKGDMSELVAAGTFRRDLLYRLNVVTIALPPLAERREDIVPLFEHFMLDAAVRYGRPAPVLTDRQRASLMQRDWPGNVRELRNAADRFVLGVADMPQETGAGDDADNDQTLKERIEQFERAVIAEALNQTGGAVAATADRLHVGKATLYEKMKRYGLSAKGETER
;
A
#
# COMPACT_ATOMS: atom_id res chain seq x y z
N MET A 1 -3.30 6.82 -32.71
CA MET A 1 -4.60 7.53 -32.80
C MET A 1 -5.22 7.51 -31.44
N ALA A 2 -5.42 8.66 -30.79
CA ALA A 2 -6.06 8.72 -29.49
C ALA A 2 -7.50 8.18 -29.65
N ASN A 3 -7.84 7.16 -28.88
CA ASN A 3 -9.17 6.56 -28.86
C ASN A 3 -10.12 7.65 -28.32
N ARG A 4 -10.95 8.26 -29.18
CA ARG A 4 -11.94 9.25 -28.76
C ARG A 4 -12.96 8.57 -27.87
N LEU A 5 -13.17 9.07 -26.68
CA LEU A 5 -14.21 8.60 -25.77
C LEU A 5 -15.59 8.85 -26.40
N GLN A 6 -16.42 7.83 -26.47
CA GLN A 6 -17.73 7.88 -27.09
C GLN A 6 -18.82 8.16 -26.04
N VAL A 7 -19.71 9.08 -26.36
CA VAL A 7 -20.94 9.32 -25.59
C VAL A 7 -22.03 8.36 -26.07
N ILE A 8 -22.60 7.60 -25.16
CA ILE A 8 -23.70 6.67 -25.43
C ILE A 8 -24.99 7.36 -25.01
N TYR A 9 -25.88 7.65 -25.97
CA TYR A 9 -27.15 8.33 -25.73
C TYR A 9 -28.32 7.37 -25.93
N ILE A 10 -29.14 7.15 -24.87
CA ILE A 10 -30.25 6.18 -24.87
C ILE A 10 -31.56 6.91 -24.66
N GLU A 11 -32.44 6.85 -25.67
CA GLU A 11 -33.74 7.56 -25.69
C GLU A 11 -34.66 6.83 -26.65
N ASP A 12 -35.87 6.48 -26.26
CA ASP A 12 -36.83 5.77 -27.09
C ASP A 12 -37.50 6.68 -28.15
N ASP A 13 -37.76 7.95 -27.82
CA ASP A 13 -38.29 8.91 -28.80
C ASP A 13 -37.24 9.24 -29.87
N ALA A 14 -37.54 8.84 -31.10
CA ALA A 14 -36.67 9.03 -32.25
C ALA A 14 -36.38 10.51 -32.59
N LEU A 15 -37.30 11.43 -32.30
CA LEU A 15 -37.11 12.86 -32.59
C LEU A 15 -36.20 13.48 -31.54
N VAL A 16 -36.46 13.21 -30.24
CA VAL A 16 -35.65 13.66 -29.13
C VAL A 16 -34.24 13.09 -29.25
N ARG A 17 -34.09 11.80 -29.52
CA ARG A 17 -32.81 11.13 -29.73
C ARG A 17 -32.00 11.80 -30.84
N ARG A 18 -32.61 12.01 -32.04
CA ARG A 18 -31.92 12.67 -33.16
C ARG A 18 -31.49 14.09 -32.83
N ALA A 19 -32.35 14.90 -32.21
CA ALA A 19 -32.08 16.27 -31.87
C ALA A 19 -30.91 16.37 -30.86
N SER A 20 -30.94 15.53 -29.82
CA SER A 20 -29.89 15.51 -28.78
C SER A 20 -28.54 15.01 -29.31
N VAL A 21 -28.55 13.90 -30.08
CA VAL A 21 -27.33 13.37 -30.71
C VAL A 21 -26.74 14.40 -31.68
N GLN A 22 -27.54 15.07 -32.50
CA GLN A 22 -27.06 16.10 -33.41
C GLN A 22 -26.47 17.31 -32.65
N SER A 23 -27.10 17.74 -31.57
CA SER A 23 -26.60 18.85 -30.76
C SER A 23 -25.23 18.52 -30.12
N LEU A 24 -25.07 17.30 -29.63
CA LEU A 24 -23.78 16.84 -29.07
C LEU A 24 -22.71 16.67 -30.15
N GLN A 25 -23.08 16.14 -31.35
CA GLN A 25 -22.15 16.02 -32.48
C GLN A 25 -21.68 17.38 -33.00
N LEU A 26 -22.57 18.38 -33.08
CA LEU A 26 -22.23 19.75 -33.45
C LEU A 26 -21.31 20.41 -32.41
N ALA A 27 -21.39 20.00 -31.13
CA ALA A 27 -20.47 20.43 -30.06
C ALA A 27 -19.13 19.68 -30.10
N GLY A 28 -18.92 18.76 -31.06
CA GLY A 28 -17.67 18.08 -31.32
C GLY A 28 -17.49 16.74 -30.58
N PHE A 29 -18.53 16.19 -29.94
CA PHE A 29 -18.48 14.89 -29.30
C PHE A 29 -18.70 13.74 -30.30
N ASP A 30 -18.08 12.59 -30.05
CA ASP A 30 -18.41 11.32 -30.70
C ASP A 30 -19.59 10.69 -29.98
N VAL A 31 -20.73 10.51 -30.67
CA VAL A 31 -21.99 10.11 -30.03
C VAL A 31 -22.64 8.96 -30.79
N ALA A 32 -22.96 7.90 -30.06
CA ALA A 32 -23.81 6.80 -30.57
C ALA A 32 -25.17 6.85 -29.86
N GLY A 33 -26.25 6.90 -30.67
CA GLY A 33 -27.64 6.94 -30.17
C GLY A 33 -28.32 5.59 -30.27
N PHE A 34 -29.00 5.18 -29.20
CA PHE A 34 -29.71 3.90 -29.07
C PHE A 34 -31.15 4.12 -28.64
N GLU A 35 -32.06 3.25 -29.08
CA GLU A 35 -33.50 3.33 -28.79
C GLU A 35 -33.90 2.60 -27.50
N SER A 36 -33.02 1.74 -26.95
CA SER A 36 -33.27 1.01 -25.70
C SER A 36 -31.98 0.69 -25.00
N ALA A 37 -32.05 0.31 -23.73
CA ALA A 37 -30.92 -0.13 -22.92
C ALA A 37 -30.26 -1.38 -23.52
N GLU A 38 -31.05 -2.33 -24.02
CA GLU A 38 -30.59 -3.58 -24.61
C GLU A 38 -29.79 -3.34 -25.90
N ALA A 39 -30.23 -2.36 -26.72
CA ALA A 39 -29.49 -1.99 -27.93
C ALA A 39 -28.13 -1.34 -27.61
N ALA A 40 -28.03 -0.63 -26.49
CA ALA A 40 -26.81 0.03 -26.05
C ALA A 40 -25.83 -0.91 -25.34
N GLU A 41 -26.27 -2.07 -24.83
CA GLU A 41 -25.45 -2.94 -23.94
C GLU A 41 -24.08 -3.31 -24.55
N LYS A 42 -24.03 -3.60 -25.85
CA LYS A 42 -22.79 -3.96 -26.55
C LYS A 42 -21.83 -2.79 -26.77
N ALA A 43 -22.34 -1.56 -26.72
CA ALA A 43 -21.55 -0.35 -26.87
C ALA A 43 -20.97 0.13 -25.52
N ILE A 44 -21.51 -0.35 -24.40
CA ILE A 44 -21.05 0.00 -23.04
C ILE A 44 -19.82 -0.85 -22.71
N VAL A 45 -18.65 -0.39 -23.16
CA VAL A 45 -17.35 -1.03 -22.92
C VAL A 45 -16.44 -0.07 -22.16
N ALA A 46 -15.74 -0.58 -21.16
CA ALA A 46 -14.92 0.23 -20.25
C ALA A 46 -13.82 1.04 -20.96
N GLU A 47 -13.27 0.54 -22.07
CA GLU A 47 -12.19 1.18 -22.81
C GLU A 47 -12.67 2.31 -23.75
N THR A 48 -13.91 2.28 -24.21
CA THR A 48 -14.43 3.21 -25.23
C THR A 48 -15.54 4.11 -24.74
N ALA A 49 -16.32 3.69 -23.72
CA ALA A 49 -17.39 4.52 -23.18
C ALA A 49 -16.83 5.72 -22.39
N GLY A 50 -17.14 6.92 -22.86
CA GLY A 50 -16.78 8.19 -22.21
C GLY A 50 -17.82 8.61 -21.19
N ALA A 51 -19.08 8.67 -21.59
CA ALA A 51 -20.23 8.99 -20.74
C ALA A 51 -21.50 8.30 -21.29
N ILE A 52 -22.43 7.97 -20.41
CA ILE A 52 -23.73 7.43 -20.75
C ILE A 52 -24.78 8.46 -20.39
N VAL A 53 -25.65 8.79 -21.34
CA VAL A 53 -26.82 9.63 -21.11
C VAL A 53 -28.04 8.78 -21.39
N SER A 54 -28.91 8.56 -20.42
CA SER A 54 -30.07 7.67 -20.55
C SER A 54 -31.35 8.33 -20.06
N ASP A 55 -32.42 8.23 -20.82
CA ASP A 55 -33.74 8.49 -20.24
C ASP A 55 -34.03 7.48 -19.12
N ILE A 56 -34.68 7.92 -18.08
CA ILE A 56 -35.16 7.05 -16.98
C ILE A 56 -36.26 6.13 -17.50
N ARG A 57 -37.19 6.67 -18.34
CA ARG A 57 -38.32 5.93 -18.84
C ARG A 57 -38.04 5.36 -20.23
N LEU A 58 -37.50 4.17 -20.27
CA LEU A 58 -37.23 3.42 -21.50
C LEU A 58 -38.16 2.20 -21.59
N PRO A 59 -38.52 1.73 -22.81
CA PRO A 59 -39.20 0.44 -22.99
C PRO A 59 -38.24 -0.70 -22.62
N GLY A 60 -38.67 -1.61 -21.75
CA GLY A 60 -37.85 -2.69 -21.23
C GLY A 60 -37.05 -2.30 -19.97
N ALA A 61 -35.74 -2.40 -20.02
CA ALA A 61 -34.89 -1.98 -18.89
C ALA A 61 -34.85 -0.45 -18.81
N SER A 62 -35.09 0.07 -17.62
CA SER A 62 -35.10 1.52 -17.32
C SER A 62 -33.70 2.12 -17.28
N GLY A 63 -33.57 3.46 -17.33
CA GLY A 63 -32.31 4.16 -17.13
C GLY A 63 -31.70 3.90 -15.74
N LEU A 64 -32.50 3.56 -14.72
CA LEU A 64 -31.99 3.14 -13.42
C LEU A 64 -31.36 1.74 -13.47
N ASP A 65 -31.91 0.83 -14.29
CA ASP A 65 -31.31 -0.49 -14.51
C ASP A 65 -29.98 -0.36 -15.26
N VAL A 66 -29.90 0.57 -16.23
CA VAL A 66 -28.63 0.93 -16.91
C VAL A 66 -27.60 1.43 -15.89
N LEU A 67 -27.98 2.32 -14.97
CA LEU A 67 -27.11 2.81 -13.92
C LEU A 67 -26.58 1.65 -13.04
N ALA A 68 -27.48 0.76 -12.59
CA ALA A 68 -27.11 -0.39 -11.75
C ALA A 68 -26.11 -1.32 -12.47
N GLN A 69 -26.37 -1.66 -13.74
CA GLN A 69 -25.49 -2.49 -14.55
C GLN A 69 -24.11 -1.83 -14.78
N CYS A 70 -24.10 -0.51 -15.05
CA CYS A 70 -22.86 0.22 -15.26
C CYS A 70 -22.00 0.25 -13.98
N ARG A 71 -22.60 0.37 -12.80
CA ARG A 71 -21.88 0.29 -11.53
C ARG A 71 -21.20 -1.04 -11.28
N GLU A 72 -21.79 -2.13 -11.72
CA GLU A 72 -21.20 -3.47 -11.59
C GLU A 72 -20.12 -3.76 -12.64
N ARG A 73 -20.34 -3.38 -13.89
CA ARG A 73 -19.47 -3.76 -15.02
C ARG A 73 -18.43 -2.71 -15.37
N VAL A 74 -18.78 -1.43 -15.26
CA VAL A 74 -17.95 -0.27 -15.69
C VAL A 74 -18.07 0.90 -14.71
N PRO A 75 -17.69 0.73 -13.41
CA PRO A 75 -17.97 1.67 -12.32
C PRO A 75 -17.43 3.08 -12.54
N ASP A 76 -16.44 3.22 -13.40
CA ASP A 76 -15.75 4.49 -13.68
C ASP A 76 -16.42 5.30 -14.81
N VAL A 77 -17.38 4.74 -15.53
CA VAL A 77 -18.10 5.44 -16.61
C VAL A 77 -19.22 6.28 -16.00
N PRO A 78 -19.23 7.62 -16.18
CA PRO A 78 -20.27 8.48 -15.63
C PRO A 78 -21.61 8.25 -16.35
N VAL A 79 -22.67 8.06 -15.57
CA VAL A 79 -24.05 7.91 -16.06
C VAL A 79 -24.82 9.16 -15.71
N ILE A 80 -25.37 9.84 -16.74
CA ILE A 80 -26.24 11.01 -16.64
C ILE A 80 -27.67 10.53 -16.96
N LEU A 81 -28.61 10.82 -16.07
CA LEU A 81 -30.00 10.44 -16.27
C LEU A 81 -30.82 11.63 -16.76
N VAL A 82 -31.70 11.35 -17.73
CA VAL A 82 -32.66 12.34 -18.21
C VAL A 82 -34.05 11.97 -17.67
N THR A 83 -34.77 12.95 -17.10
CA THR A 83 -36.05 12.70 -16.39
C THR A 83 -37.13 13.62 -16.89
N GLY A 84 -38.38 13.14 -16.90
CA GLY A 84 -39.55 13.95 -17.19
C GLY A 84 -40.06 14.72 -15.96
N HIS A 85 -41.03 15.61 -16.17
CA HIS A 85 -41.68 16.39 -15.11
C HIS A 85 -42.30 15.48 -14.02
N GLY A 86 -41.97 15.74 -12.76
CA GLY A 86 -42.55 15.04 -11.58
C GLY A 86 -41.70 13.94 -10.97
N ASP A 87 -40.56 13.57 -11.54
CA ASP A 87 -39.73 12.45 -11.09
C ASP A 87 -38.55 12.88 -10.16
N ILE A 88 -38.69 14.02 -9.42
CA ILE A 88 -37.64 14.57 -8.56
C ILE A 88 -37.19 13.55 -7.47
N SER A 89 -38.14 12.79 -6.95
CA SER A 89 -37.80 11.74 -5.95
C SER A 89 -36.93 10.62 -6.55
N MET A 90 -37.16 10.24 -7.79
CA MET A 90 -36.34 9.26 -8.52
C MET A 90 -34.97 9.82 -8.88
N ALA A 91 -34.90 11.11 -9.25
CA ALA A 91 -33.62 11.77 -9.52
C ALA A 91 -32.73 11.82 -8.26
N VAL A 92 -33.30 12.15 -7.10
CA VAL A 92 -32.59 12.16 -5.81
C VAL A 92 -32.13 10.75 -5.44
N GLN A 93 -32.96 9.72 -5.68
CA GLN A 93 -32.56 8.34 -5.43
C GLN A 93 -31.43 7.92 -6.39
N ALA A 94 -31.54 8.24 -7.66
CA ALA A 94 -30.48 7.96 -8.64
C ALA A 94 -29.13 8.58 -8.29
N MET A 95 -29.10 9.81 -7.74
CA MET A 95 -27.87 10.44 -7.23
C MET A 95 -27.30 9.68 -6.04
N ARG A 96 -28.13 9.18 -5.13
CA ARG A 96 -27.69 8.31 -4.03
C ARG A 96 -27.16 6.98 -4.53
N ASP A 97 -27.74 6.45 -5.60
CA ASP A 97 -27.33 5.20 -6.23
C ASP A 97 -26.11 5.37 -7.16
N GLY A 98 -25.55 6.59 -7.25
CA GLY A 98 -24.27 6.87 -7.89
C GLY A 98 -24.35 7.37 -9.33
N ALA A 99 -25.47 7.92 -9.76
CA ALA A 99 -25.53 8.68 -11.00
C ALA A 99 -24.58 9.89 -10.94
N TYR A 100 -23.98 10.24 -12.06
CA TYR A 100 -23.08 11.39 -12.16
C TYR A 100 -23.84 12.72 -12.05
N ASP A 101 -24.96 12.84 -12.78
CA ASP A 101 -25.85 14.01 -12.78
C ASP A 101 -27.24 13.60 -13.32
N PHE A 102 -28.20 14.50 -13.22
CA PHE A 102 -29.50 14.34 -13.88
C PHE A 102 -29.92 15.62 -14.60
N ILE A 103 -30.73 15.48 -15.67
CA ILE A 103 -31.22 16.57 -16.49
C ILE A 103 -32.74 16.43 -16.60
N GLU A 104 -33.49 17.47 -16.20
CA GLU A 104 -34.96 17.48 -16.29
C GLU A 104 -35.43 17.95 -17.68
N LYS A 105 -36.37 17.23 -18.29
CA LYS A 105 -37.06 17.60 -19.55
C LYS A 105 -38.19 18.60 -19.23
N PRO A 106 -38.37 19.67 -20.05
CA PRO A 106 -37.56 20.03 -21.22
C PRO A 106 -36.27 20.76 -20.84
N PHE A 107 -35.18 20.48 -21.55
CA PHE A 107 -33.87 21.09 -21.30
C PHE A 107 -33.32 21.80 -22.52
N ALA A 108 -32.51 22.82 -22.30
CA ALA A 108 -31.73 23.48 -23.34
C ALA A 108 -30.54 22.62 -23.77
N ALA A 109 -30.20 22.62 -25.07
CA ALA A 109 -29.08 21.84 -25.58
C ALA A 109 -27.73 22.17 -24.87
N GLU A 110 -27.55 23.43 -24.51
CA GLU A 110 -26.37 23.91 -23.81
C GLU A 110 -26.16 23.21 -22.47
N ARG A 111 -27.25 22.95 -21.73
CA ARG A 111 -27.18 22.23 -20.44
C ARG A 111 -26.72 20.78 -20.64
N LEU A 112 -27.23 20.08 -21.64
CA LEU A 112 -26.82 18.73 -21.98
C LEU A 112 -25.34 18.71 -22.35
N ILE A 113 -24.92 19.62 -23.25
CA ILE A 113 -23.53 19.75 -23.73
C ILE A 113 -22.58 20.00 -22.56
N GLU A 114 -22.91 20.92 -21.65
CA GLU A 114 -22.07 21.25 -20.48
C GLU A 114 -21.95 20.07 -19.50
N THR A 115 -23.07 19.38 -19.22
CA THR A 115 -23.06 18.21 -18.33
C THR A 115 -22.23 17.07 -18.91
N VAL A 116 -22.38 16.78 -20.19
CA VAL A 116 -21.58 15.75 -20.89
C VAL A 116 -20.10 16.13 -20.91
N ARG A 117 -19.75 17.40 -21.15
CA ARG A 117 -18.36 17.86 -21.14
C ARG A 117 -17.71 17.59 -19.79
N ARG A 118 -18.34 18.00 -18.70
CA ARG A 118 -17.83 17.76 -17.32
C ARG A 118 -17.69 16.26 -17.00
N ALA A 119 -18.62 15.45 -17.47
CA ALA A 119 -18.58 14.02 -17.31
C ALA A 119 -17.38 13.39 -18.05
N LEU A 120 -17.12 13.83 -19.29
CA LEU A 120 -15.98 13.37 -20.09
C LEU A 120 -14.65 13.83 -19.49
N GLU A 121 -14.53 15.08 -19.05
CA GLU A 121 -13.32 15.58 -18.37
C GLU A 121 -12.99 14.73 -17.12
N ARG A 122 -14.00 14.41 -16.30
CA ARG A 122 -13.82 13.52 -15.15
C ARG A 122 -13.36 12.12 -15.60
N ARG A 123 -13.96 11.59 -16.68
CA ARG A 123 -13.60 10.27 -17.21
C ARG A 123 -12.18 10.23 -17.76
N GLU A 124 -11.74 11.27 -18.47
CA GLU A 124 -10.36 11.41 -18.94
C GLU A 124 -9.37 11.40 -17.80
N LEU A 125 -9.61 12.17 -16.73
CA LEU A 125 -8.76 12.17 -15.53
C LEU A 125 -8.67 10.79 -14.87
N VAL A 126 -9.78 10.03 -14.82
CA VAL A 126 -9.78 8.67 -14.28
C VAL A 126 -8.95 7.74 -15.16
N LEU A 127 -9.11 7.83 -16.49
CA LEU A 127 -8.34 7.01 -17.44
C LEU A 127 -6.87 7.38 -17.46
N GLU A 128 -6.53 8.67 -17.38
CA GLU A 128 -5.16 9.13 -17.25
C GLU A 128 -4.51 8.63 -15.95
N ASN A 129 -5.22 8.70 -14.83
CA ASN A 129 -4.75 8.14 -13.56
C ASN A 129 -4.50 6.63 -13.66
N HIS A 130 -5.41 5.89 -14.33
CA HIS A 130 -5.22 4.47 -14.59
C HIS A 130 -4.06 4.19 -15.54
N ALA A 131 -3.86 5.03 -16.58
CA ALA A 131 -2.74 4.92 -17.50
C ALA A 131 -1.41 5.22 -16.82
N LEU A 132 -1.34 6.30 -16.03
CA LEU A 132 -0.16 6.63 -15.22
C LEU A 132 0.17 5.54 -14.21
N ARG A 133 -0.84 4.95 -13.57
CA ARG A 133 -0.65 3.80 -12.68
C ARG A 133 -0.13 2.57 -13.43
N ARG A 134 -0.61 2.31 -14.67
CA ARG A 134 -0.11 1.21 -15.53
C ARG A 134 1.29 1.50 -16.06
N GLU A 135 1.61 2.74 -16.44
CA GLU A 135 2.96 3.13 -16.85
C GLU A 135 3.96 3.04 -15.70
N LEU A 136 3.58 3.50 -14.51
CA LEU A 136 4.36 3.29 -13.28
C LEU A 136 4.54 1.80 -12.97
N ALA A 137 3.54 0.98 -13.23
CA ALA A 137 3.63 -0.47 -13.12
C ALA A 137 4.44 -1.10 -14.27
N GLY A 138 4.40 -0.55 -15.48
CA GLY A 138 5.09 -1.07 -16.67
C GLY A 138 6.57 -0.68 -16.79
N GLN A 139 6.97 0.48 -16.25
CA GLN A 139 8.38 0.90 -16.21
C GLN A 139 9.19 0.26 -15.09
N ASN A 140 8.53 -0.37 -14.11
CA ASN A 140 9.16 -1.09 -13.01
C ASN A 140 8.50 -2.46 -12.83
N VAL A 141 8.88 -3.44 -13.62
CA VAL A 141 8.50 -4.86 -13.44
C VAL A 141 8.89 -5.38 -12.03
N VAL A 142 9.74 -4.62 -11.33
CA VAL A 142 10.27 -4.91 -9.97
C VAL A 142 9.58 -4.11 -8.88
N ALA A 143 8.97 -2.97 -9.21
CA ALA A 143 8.61 -1.95 -8.22
C ALA A 143 7.17 -1.99 -7.65
N PRO A 144 6.18 -2.75 -8.14
CA PRO A 144 4.82 -2.57 -7.63
C PRO A 144 4.63 -3.00 -6.19
N ARG A 145 5.57 -3.74 -5.60
CA ARG A 145 5.44 -4.28 -4.24
C ARG A 145 6.29 -3.60 -3.17
N ILE A 146 7.44 -3.01 -3.56
CA ILE A 146 8.32 -2.31 -2.61
C ILE A 146 7.96 -0.83 -2.61
N ILE A 147 7.05 -0.46 -1.73
CA ILE A 147 6.56 0.92 -1.59
C ILE A 147 7.55 1.73 -0.74
N GLY A 148 7.76 2.99 -1.14
CA GLY A 148 8.63 3.93 -0.46
C GLY A 148 9.41 4.80 -1.46
N ARG A 149 9.87 5.97 -1.00
CA ARG A 149 10.64 6.94 -1.80
C ARG A 149 11.96 7.30 -1.13
N SER A 150 12.23 6.71 0.04
CA SER A 150 13.46 6.96 0.76
C SER A 150 14.68 6.52 -0.05
N PRO A 151 15.81 7.23 0.05
CA PRO A 151 17.06 6.86 -0.62
C PRO A 151 17.51 5.43 -0.28
N ALA A 152 17.25 5.00 0.96
CA ALA A 152 17.57 3.64 1.41
C ALA A 152 16.76 2.57 0.67
N ILE A 153 15.46 2.79 0.48
CA ILE A 153 14.59 1.86 -0.28
C ILE A 153 14.92 1.90 -1.78
N GLU A 154 15.32 3.04 -2.32
CA GLU A 154 15.80 3.11 -3.70
C GLU A 154 17.10 2.31 -3.93
N GLN A 155 18.03 2.35 -2.96
CA GLN A 155 19.22 1.51 -3.00
C GLN A 155 18.87 0.03 -2.93
N VAL A 156 17.94 -0.38 -2.07
CA VAL A 156 17.42 -1.76 -1.99
C VAL A 156 16.84 -2.19 -3.34
N ARG A 157 16.02 -1.37 -4.01
CA ARG A 157 15.48 -1.68 -5.34
C ARG A 157 16.57 -1.86 -6.39
N LYS A 158 17.59 -0.99 -6.40
CA LYS A 158 18.75 -1.10 -7.33
C LYS A 158 19.51 -2.40 -7.09
N LEU A 159 19.75 -2.77 -5.82
CA LEU A 159 20.41 -4.04 -5.48
C LEU A 159 19.60 -5.25 -5.95
N ILE A 160 18.29 -5.24 -5.72
CA ILE A 160 17.38 -6.29 -6.17
C ILE A 160 17.46 -6.42 -7.71
N ALA A 161 17.34 -5.31 -8.45
CA ALA A 161 17.39 -5.31 -9.90
C ALA A 161 18.70 -5.91 -10.45
N ASN A 162 19.83 -5.62 -9.80
CA ASN A 162 21.14 -6.10 -10.19
C ASN A 162 21.37 -7.59 -9.84
N VAL A 163 20.84 -8.04 -8.70
CA VAL A 163 21.13 -9.39 -8.15
C VAL A 163 20.08 -10.41 -8.57
N ALA A 164 18.83 -10.00 -8.80
CA ALA A 164 17.74 -10.92 -9.16
C ALA A 164 18.04 -11.77 -10.40
N PRO A 165 18.64 -11.25 -11.50
CA PRO A 165 18.96 -12.05 -12.68
C PRO A 165 20.04 -13.11 -12.45
N THR A 166 20.72 -13.11 -11.31
CA THR A 166 21.81 -14.04 -10.97
C THR A 166 21.34 -15.16 -10.06
N ASP A 167 22.12 -16.25 -9.98
CA ASP A 167 21.92 -17.34 -9.00
C ASP A 167 22.66 -17.10 -7.67
N ALA A 168 23.19 -15.90 -7.44
CA ALA A 168 23.90 -15.56 -6.21
C ALA A 168 22.99 -15.73 -4.97
N SER A 169 23.57 -16.31 -3.90
CA SER A 169 22.93 -16.34 -2.59
C SER A 169 22.83 -14.93 -2.02
N VAL A 170 21.70 -14.62 -1.37
CA VAL A 170 21.44 -13.29 -0.79
C VAL A 170 21.11 -13.43 0.68
N LEU A 171 21.76 -12.63 1.51
CA LEU A 171 21.43 -12.45 2.92
C LEU A 171 20.70 -11.12 3.09
N ILE A 172 19.42 -11.18 3.52
CA ILE A 172 18.62 -10.01 3.84
C ILE A 172 18.72 -9.75 5.34
N ASN A 173 19.31 -8.65 5.71
CA ASN A 173 19.42 -8.24 7.11
C ASN A 173 18.42 -7.11 7.44
N GLY A 174 17.72 -7.22 8.54
CA GLY A 174 16.76 -6.20 8.98
C GLY A 174 15.88 -6.67 10.13
N ASP A 175 15.28 -5.73 10.83
CA ASP A 175 14.44 -5.99 11.99
C ASP A 175 13.16 -6.78 11.67
N THR A 176 12.54 -7.31 12.72
CA THR A 176 11.24 -7.98 12.62
C THR A 176 10.20 -7.03 12.05
N GLY A 177 9.42 -7.50 11.06
CA GLY A 177 8.39 -6.70 10.44
C GLY A 177 8.86 -5.67 9.41
N ALA A 178 10.17 -5.56 9.12
CA ALA A 178 10.73 -4.62 8.14
C ALA A 178 10.34 -4.92 6.68
N GLY A 179 9.96 -6.19 6.37
CA GLY A 179 9.53 -6.60 5.04
C GLY A 179 10.49 -7.57 4.32
N LYS A 180 11.33 -8.29 5.05
CA LYS A 180 12.35 -9.22 4.49
C LYS A 180 11.76 -10.25 3.51
N GLU A 181 10.61 -10.84 3.82
CA GLU A 181 9.95 -11.81 2.93
C GLU A 181 9.55 -11.17 1.59
N LEU A 182 9.09 -9.91 1.61
CA LEU A 182 8.74 -9.19 0.38
C LEU A 182 9.96 -9.02 -0.53
N ILE A 183 11.13 -8.70 0.05
CA ILE A 183 12.39 -8.60 -0.70
C ILE A 183 12.77 -9.96 -1.30
N ALA A 184 12.65 -11.05 -0.53
CA ALA A 184 12.94 -12.40 -1.02
C ALA A 184 12.02 -12.80 -2.18
N ARG A 185 10.73 -12.50 -2.09
CA ARG A 185 9.77 -12.72 -3.19
C ARG A 185 10.11 -11.88 -4.42
N SER A 186 10.46 -10.61 -4.23
CA SER A 186 10.87 -9.75 -5.35
C SER A 186 12.13 -10.26 -6.05
N LEU A 187 13.11 -10.77 -5.30
CA LEU A 187 14.31 -11.42 -5.87
C LEU A 187 13.96 -12.66 -6.70
N HIS A 188 12.98 -13.45 -6.25
CA HIS A 188 12.52 -14.63 -7.00
C HIS A 188 11.75 -14.24 -8.26
N GLU A 189 10.75 -13.35 -8.14
CA GLU A 189 9.88 -12.92 -9.24
C GLU A 189 10.65 -12.27 -10.41
N LEU A 190 11.81 -11.68 -10.12
CA LEU A 190 12.68 -11.03 -11.11
C LEU A 190 13.82 -11.92 -11.56
N SER A 191 13.90 -13.13 -11.05
CA SER A 191 14.94 -14.08 -11.42
C SER A 191 14.54 -14.92 -12.66
N PRO A 192 15.50 -15.56 -13.32
CA PRO A 192 15.20 -16.58 -14.34
C PRO A 192 14.38 -17.78 -13.82
N ARG A 193 14.21 -17.88 -12.48
CA ARG A 193 13.46 -18.93 -11.81
C ARG A 193 12.05 -18.50 -11.38
N HIS A 194 11.52 -17.38 -11.88
CA HIS A 194 10.24 -16.79 -11.48
C HIS A 194 9.02 -17.72 -11.67
N ASP A 195 9.09 -18.65 -12.62
CA ASP A 195 8.08 -19.65 -12.93
C ASP A 195 8.26 -20.97 -12.14
N LYS A 196 9.30 -21.06 -11.31
CA LYS A 196 9.64 -22.23 -10.49
C LYS A 196 9.18 -22.05 -9.05
N PRO A 197 9.19 -23.10 -8.21
CA PRO A 197 8.74 -22.99 -6.84
C PRO A 197 9.53 -21.97 -6.01
N PHE A 198 8.80 -21.15 -5.24
CA PHE A 198 9.33 -20.34 -4.14
C PHE A 198 8.94 -20.98 -2.82
N ILE A 199 9.90 -21.56 -2.10
CA ILE A 199 9.67 -22.29 -0.87
C ILE A 199 10.21 -21.49 0.30
N ALA A 200 9.30 -20.96 1.14
CA ALA A 200 9.65 -20.27 2.37
C ALA A 200 9.65 -21.22 3.56
N VAL A 201 10.69 -21.12 4.37
CA VAL A 201 10.87 -21.89 5.61
C VAL A 201 11.30 -20.94 6.71
N ASN A 202 10.54 -20.90 7.82
CA ASN A 202 10.97 -20.19 9.02
C ASN A 202 11.77 -21.16 9.91
N CYS A 203 13.03 -20.80 10.19
CA CYS A 203 13.96 -21.65 10.92
C CYS A 203 13.69 -21.71 12.43
N GLY A 204 12.95 -20.75 12.99
CA GLY A 204 12.56 -20.69 14.39
C GLY A 204 11.19 -21.26 14.72
N ALA A 205 10.40 -21.64 13.70
CA ALA A 205 8.99 -22.00 13.90
C ALA A 205 8.74 -23.41 14.43
N LEU A 206 9.73 -24.33 14.30
CA LEU A 206 9.54 -25.75 14.60
C LEU A 206 10.65 -26.28 15.53
N PRO A 207 10.35 -27.23 16.42
CA PRO A 207 11.35 -27.99 17.14
C PRO A 207 12.34 -28.70 16.18
N GLU A 208 13.60 -28.83 16.59
CA GLU A 208 14.70 -29.35 15.76
C GLU A 208 14.39 -30.66 15.00
N PRO A 209 13.83 -31.74 15.62
CA PRO A 209 13.53 -32.97 14.90
C PRO A 209 12.44 -32.81 13.82
N MET A 210 11.46 -31.91 14.09
CA MET A 210 10.42 -31.62 13.10
C MET A 210 10.97 -30.76 11.96
N PHE A 211 11.79 -29.77 12.27
CA PHE A 211 12.43 -28.94 11.27
C PHE A 211 13.33 -29.77 10.34
N GLU A 212 14.11 -30.69 10.90
CA GLU A 212 14.95 -31.59 10.14
C GLU A 212 14.16 -32.45 9.14
N SER A 213 13.08 -33.09 9.62
CA SER A 213 12.21 -33.91 8.78
C SER A 213 11.48 -33.11 7.69
N GLU A 214 11.09 -31.87 7.98
CA GLU A 214 10.49 -30.96 6.99
C GLU A 214 11.50 -30.51 5.92
N MET A 215 12.72 -30.17 6.32
CA MET A 215 13.74 -29.67 5.40
C MET A 215 14.31 -30.76 4.48
N PHE A 216 14.68 -31.90 5.06
CA PHE A 216 15.41 -32.96 4.32
C PHE A 216 14.49 -34.07 3.83
N GLY A 217 13.29 -34.22 4.41
CA GLY A 217 12.40 -35.34 4.12
C GLY A 217 12.87 -36.65 4.78
N TYR A 218 12.08 -37.69 4.66
CA TYR A 218 12.39 -38.99 5.24
C TYR A 218 11.80 -40.16 4.45
N GLU A 219 12.43 -41.33 4.59
CA GLU A 219 11.94 -42.61 4.10
C GLU A 219 11.17 -43.37 5.19
N PRO A 220 10.30 -44.32 4.83
CA PRO A 220 9.57 -45.11 5.80
C PRO A 220 10.55 -45.83 6.77
N GLY A 221 10.23 -45.76 8.09
CA GLY A 221 11.08 -46.36 9.12
C GLY A 221 12.21 -45.46 9.64
N ALA A 222 12.38 -44.25 9.16
CA ALA A 222 13.44 -43.35 9.61
C ALA A 222 13.35 -42.99 11.11
N PHE A 223 12.15 -42.96 11.66
CA PHE A 223 11.87 -42.76 13.08
C PHE A 223 10.49 -43.36 13.46
N THR A 224 10.18 -43.45 14.75
CA THR A 224 8.87 -43.93 15.23
C THR A 224 7.74 -43.04 14.73
N GLY A 225 6.85 -43.58 13.88
CA GLY A 225 5.78 -42.85 13.23
C GLY A 225 6.04 -42.49 11.74
N ALA A 226 7.23 -42.75 11.20
CA ALA A 226 7.53 -42.58 9.79
C ALA A 226 6.93 -43.72 8.93
N ALA A 227 5.61 -43.73 8.78
CA ALA A 227 4.90 -44.79 8.05
C ALA A 227 4.98 -44.68 6.54
N LYS A 228 5.13 -43.44 6.02
CA LYS A 228 5.17 -43.13 4.58
C LYS A 228 6.35 -42.19 4.27
N ARG A 229 6.89 -42.31 3.05
CA ARG A 229 7.89 -41.39 2.53
C ARG A 229 7.36 -39.96 2.50
N ARG A 230 8.20 -38.99 2.86
CA ARG A 230 7.94 -37.56 2.74
C ARG A 230 9.07 -36.85 2.00
N VAL A 231 8.70 -36.04 1.01
CA VAL A 231 9.62 -35.16 0.26
C VAL A 231 9.93 -33.95 1.10
N GLY A 232 11.21 -33.59 1.25
CA GLY A 232 11.64 -32.42 2.01
C GLY A 232 11.50 -31.10 1.24
N LYS A 233 11.51 -29.99 1.97
CA LYS A 233 11.42 -28.63 1.39
C LYS A 233 12.59 -28.32 0.45
N LEU A 234 13.81 -28.78 0.74
CA LEU A 234 14.99 -28.63 -0.12
C LEU A 234 14.80 -29.33 -1.47
N GLU A 235 14.30 -30.55 -1.45
CA GLU A 235 14.02 -31.31 -2.67
C GLU A 235 12.90 -30.64 -3.48
N TYR A 236 11.85 -30.17 -2.81
CA TYR A 236 10.73 -29.47 -3.44
C TYR A 236 11.12 -28.12 -4.04
N ALA A 237 12.12 -27.43 -3.44
CA ALA A 237 12.65 -26.16 -3.94
C ALA A 237 13.59 -26.34 -5.16
N SER A 238 13.88 -27.57 -5.58
CA SER A 238 14.81 -27.82 -6.68
C SER A 238 14.33 -27.19 -8.00
N GLY A 239 15.22 -26.50 -8.67
CA GLY A 239 14.94 -25.65 -9.84
C GLY A 239 14.47 -24.25 -9.51
N GLY A 240 13.98 -24.02 -8.29
CA GLY A 240 13.39 -22.76 -7.81
C GLY A 240 14.25 -21.99 -6.81
N THR A 241 13.58 -21.37 -5.84
CA THR A 241 14.20 -20.56 -4.78
C THR A 241 13.79 -21.07 -3.40
N LEU A 242 14.75 -21.28 -2.53
CA LEU A 242 14.57 -21.57 -1.11
C LEU A 242 14.77 -20.27 -0.32
N PHE A 243 13.75 -19.83 0.41
CA PHE A 243 13.83 -18.70 1.34
C PHE A 243 13.89 -19.22 2.77
N LEU A 244 14.96 -18.88 3.48
CA LEU A 244 15.19 -19.25 4.88
C LEU A 244 15.00 -18.00 5.75
N ASP A 245 13.87 -17.91 6.43
CA ASP A 245 13.60 -16.81 7.36
C ASP A 245 14.09 -17.16 8.77
N GLU A 246 14.54 -16.16 9.51
CA GLU A 246 15.12 -16.30 10.86
C GLU A 246 16.25 -17.34 10.90
N ILE A 247 17.19 -17.22 9.94
CA ILE A 247 18.28 -18.21 9.78
C ILE A 247 19.15 -18.32 11.03
N GLU A 248 19.24 -17.26 11.83
CA GLU A 248 19.92 -17.22 13.12
C GLU A 248 19.38 -18.23 14.13
N SER A 249 18.10 -18.63 13.99
CA SER A 249 17.44 -19.61 14.87
C SER A 249 17.70 -21.06 14.48
N MET A 250 18.45 -21.32 13.38
CA MET A 250 18.72 -22.66 12.93
C MET A 250 19.70 -23.41 13.87
N PRO A 251 19.37 -24.61 14.38
CA PRO A 251 20.26 -25.42 15.22
C PRO A 251 21.56 -25.76 14.51
N LEU A 252 22.69 -25.75 15.26
CA LEU A 252 24.04 -26.02 14.71
C LEU A 252 24.14 -27.33 13.92
N ALA A 253 23.49 -28.40 14.38
CA ALA A 253 23.50 -29.69 13.67
C ALA A 253 22.91 -29.56 12.25
N LEU A 254 21.86 -28.76 12.11
CA LEU A 254 21.21 -28.54 10.81
C LEU A 254 21.97 -27.56 9.92
N GLN A 255 22.71 -26.62 10.50
CA GLN A 255 23.63 -25.76 9.75
C GLN A 255 24.69 -26.58 9.01
N VAL A 256 25.23 -27.63 9.65
CA VAL A 256 26.18 -28.57 9.01
C VAL A 256 25.56 -29.30 7.82
N LYS A 257 24.35 -29.81 7.99
CA LYS A 257 23.64 -30.52 6.92
C LYS A 257 23.30 -29.59 5.76
N LEU A 258 22.78 -28.40 6.07
CA LEU A 258 22.47 -27.39 5.04
C LEU A 258 23.72 -27.00 4.27
N LEU A 259 24.84 -26.73 4.95
CA LEU A 259 26.12 -26.39 4.30
C LEU A 259 26.53 -27.42 3.27
N ARG A 260 26.46 -28.72 3.62
CA ARG A 260 26.80 -29.84 2.68
C ARG A 260 25.90 -29.77 1.45
N VAL A 261 24.57 -29.61 1.64
CA VAL A 261 23.65 -29.52 0.50
C VAL A 261 23.98 -28.30 -0.40
N LEU A 262 24.35 -27.16 0.18
CA LEU A 262 24.70 -25.96 -0.58
C LEU A 262 26.07 -26.06 -1.28
N GLN A 263 26.98 -26.90 -0.78
CA GLN A 263 28.30 -27.11 -1.39
C GLN A 263 28.24 -28.16 -2.49
N ASP A 264 27.65 -29.32 -2.20
CA ASP A 264 27.71 -30.51 -3.03
C ASP A 264 26.52 -30.59 -4.01
N GLY A 265 25.43 -29.83 -3.75
CA GLY A 265 24.19 -29.93 -4.52
C GLY A 265 23.49 -31.28 -4.35
N VAL A 266 23.77 -31.98 -3.25
CA VAL A 266 23.26 -33.33 -2.97
C VAL A 266 22.62 -33.37 -1.59
N LEU A 267 21.46 -33.98 -1.51
CA LEU A 267 20.64 -34.20 -0.31
C LEU A 267 20.48 -35.70 -0.08
N GLU A 268 20.50 -36.13 1.17
CA GLU A 268 20.06 -37.47 1.61
C GLU A 268 18.85 -37.33 2.54
N ARG A 269 17.79 -38.13 2.33
CA ARG A 269 16.63 -38.14 3.24
C ARG A 269 16.98 -38.86 4.54
N LEU A 270 16.30 -38.52 5.60
CA LEU A 270 16.42 -39.23 6.87
C LEU A 270 16.06 -40.71 6.68
N GLY A 271 16.89 -41.59 7.22
CA GLY A 271 16.75 -43.06 7.05
C GLY A 271 17.16 -43.60 5.70
N SER A 272 17.85 -42.79 4.86
CA SER A 272 18.34 -43.23 3.55
C SER A 272 19.73 -42.65 3.26
N ASN A 273 20.59 -43.44 2.59
CA ASN A 273 21.88 -42.97 2.07
C ASN A 273 21.81 -42.74 0.55
N GLN A 274 20.62 -42.64 -0.03
CA GLN A 274 20.46 -42.42 -1.46
C GLN A 274 20.65 -40.94 -1.79
N PRO A 275 21.64 -40.55 -2.60
CA PRO A 275 21.91 -39.17 -2.96
C PRO A 275 20.84 -38.63 -3.93
N ILE A 276 20.30 -37.46 -3.65
CA ILE A 276 19.32 -36.75 -4.47
C ILE A 276 19.93 -35.41 -4.86
N ARG A 277 20.06 -35.15 -6.17
CA ARG A 277 20.56 -33.86 -6.65
C ARG A 277 19.51 -32.74 -6.42
N VAL A 278 19.96 -31.62 -5.84
CA VAL A 278 19.16 -30.44 -5.58
C VAL A 278 19.90 -29.22 -6.14
N ASN A 279 19.17 -28.40 -6.90
CA ASN A 279 19.67 -27.13 -7.42
C ASN A 279 18.66 -26.03 -7.12
N CYS A 280 18.77 -25.37 -5.97
CA CYS A 280 17.94 -24.23 -5.64
C CYS A 280 18.78 -22.98 -5.39
N ARG A 281 18.26 -21.82 -5.77
CA ARG A 281 18.78 -20.52 -5.34
C ARG A 281 18.41 -20.32 -3.87
N VAL A 282 19.35 -19.85 -3.04
CA VAL A 282 19.09 -19.61 -1.62
C VAL A 282 19.04 -18.11 -1.32
N VAL A 283 17.98 -17.70 -0.64
CA VAL A 283 17.83 -16.39 -0.05
C VAL A 283 17.61 -16.59 1.45
N ALA A 284 18.46 -16.01 2.29
CA ALA A 284 18.34 -16.10 3.73
C ALA A 284 17.98 -14.74 4.31
N ALA A 285 17.17 -14.72 5.38
CA ALA A 285 16.86 -13.52 6.14
C ALA A 285 17.30 -13.69 7.59
N ALA A 286 17.93 -12.66 8.13
CA ALA A 286 18.40 -12.61 9.49
C ALA A 286 17.97 -11.32 10.20
N LYS A 287 17.99 -11.36 11.52
CA LYS A 287 17.86 -10.20 12.41
C LYS A 287 19.19 -9.97 13.11
N GLY A 288 19.62 -8.71 13.16
CA GLY A 288 20.85 -8.33 13.87
C GLY A 288 22.14 -8.69 13.12
N ASP A 289 23.26 -8.61 13.85
CA ASP A 289 24.57 -8.89 13.28
C ASP A 289 24.93 -10.38 13.36
N MET A 290 24.99 -11.04 12.20
CA MET A 290 25.39 -12.44 12.10
C MET A 290 26.86 -12.69 12.56
N SER A 291 27.71 -11.64 12.56
CA SER A 291 29.10 -11.75 13.03
C SER A 291 29.17 -11.99 14.52
N GLU A 292 28.26 -11.39 15.30
CA GLU A 292 28.14 -11.62 16.74
C GLU A 292 27.76 -13.08 17.04
N LEU A 293 26.85 -13.66 16.29
CA LEU A 293 26.40 -15.04 16.44
C LEU A 293 27.51 -16.02 16.07
N VAL A 294 28.34 -15.69 15.09
CA VAL A 294 29.55 -16.47 14.76
C VAL A 294 30.58 -16.38 15.88
N ALA A 295 30.78 -15.20 16.46
CA ALA A 295 31.71 -15.01 17.59
C ALA A 295 31.23 -15.76 18.85
N ALA A 296 29.91 -15.79 19.08
CA ALA A 296 29.28 -16.55 20.17
C ALA A 296 29.26 -18.08 19.95
N GLY A 297 29.64 -18.55 18.75
CA GLY A 297 29.62 -19.98 18.38
C GLY A 297 28.25 -20.59 18.16
N THR A 298 27.19 -19.77 18.06
CA THR A 298 25.81 -20.20 17.79
C THR A 298 25.50 -20.30 16.31
N PHE A 299 26.34 -19.68 15.46
CA PHE A 299 26.25 -19.78 14.01
C PHE A 299 27.61 -20.10 13.38
N ARG A 300 27.61 -20.98 12.38
CA ARG A 300 28.85 -21.41 11.72
C ARG A 300 29.35 -20.36 10.75
N ARG A 301 30.62 -20.04 10.83
CA ARG A 301 31.30 -19.08 9.92
C ARG A 301 31.28 -19.53 8.46
N ASP A 302 31.50 -20.82 8.20
CA ASP A 302 31.53 -21.39 6.85
C ASP A 302 30.14 -21.30 6.15
N LEU A 303 29.08 -21.57 6.88
CA LEU A 303 27.71 -21.39 6.38
C LEU A 303 27.41 -19.93 6.08
N LEU A 304 27.80 -19.01 6.99
CA LEU A 304 27.61 -17.57 6.77
C LEU A 304 28.28 -17.13 5.45
N TYR A 305 29.52 -17.49 5.20
CA TYR A 305 30.20 -17.14 3.96
C TYR A 305 29.52 -17.72 2.70
N ARG A 306 28.90 -18.89 2.81
CA ARG A 306 28.18 -19.51 1.70
C ARG A 306 26.85 -18.83 1.40
N LEU A 307 26.16 -18.31 2.42
CA LEU A 307 24.88 -17.60 2.30
C LEU A 307 25.06 -16.11 1.96
N ASN A 308 26.13 -15.50 2.45
CA ASN A 308 26.38 -14.06 2.37
C ASN A 308 27.28 -13.69 1.17
N VAL A 309 26.83 -14.00 -0.04
CA VAL A 309 27.49 -13.53 -1.27
C VAL A 309 27.12 -12.08 -1.54
N VAL A 310 25.85 -11.73 -1.33
CA VAL A 310 25.33 -10.37 -1.40
C VAL A 310 24.50 -10.10 -0.16
N THR A 311 24.76 -8.98 0.53
CA THR A 311 23.93 -8.50 1.65
C THR A 311 22.99 -7.41 1.19
N ILE A 312 21.69 -7.54 1.53
CA ILE A 312 20.69 -6.47 1.41
C ILE A 312 20.29 -6.05 2.83
N ALA A 313 20.72 -4.87 3.25
CA ALA A 313 20.31 -4.28 4.52
C ALA A 313 18.97 -3.54 4.33
N LEU A 314 17.97 -3.94 5.11
CA LEU A 314 16.65 -3.33 5.10
C LEU A 314 16.49 -2.45 6.36
N PRO A 315 16.47 -1.12 6.21
CA PRO A 315 16.43 -0.22 7.36
C PRO A 315 15.08 -0.33 8.10
N PRO A 316 15.09 -0.12 9.41
CA PRO A 316 13.85 -0.01 10.18
C PRO A 316 13.01 1.18 9.70
N LEU A 317 11.71 1.14 9.96
CA LEU A 317 10.79 2.18 9.48
C LEU A 317 11.10 3.57 10.08
N ALA A 318 11.65 3.60 11.30
CA ALA A 318 12.07 4.82 11.97
C ALA A 318 13.18 5.59 11.22
N GLU A 319 14.02 4.89 10.43
CA GLU A 319 15.11 5.49 9.64
C GLU A 319 14.65 5.90 8.21
N ARG A 320 13.40 5.57 7.85
CA ARG A 320 12.76 5.92 6.56
C ARG A 320 11.37 6.53 6.75
N ARG A 321 11.29 7.54 7.62
CA ARG A 321 10.02 8.16 8.04
C ARG A 321 9.18 8.71 6.87
N GLU A 322 9.83 9.15 5.79
CA GLU A 322 9.17 9.59 4.54
C GLU A 322 8.36 8.50 3.83
N ASP A 323 8.63 7.22 4.11
CA ASP A 323 7.90 6.09 3.56
C ASP A 323 6.65 5.71 4.39
N ILE A 324 6.51 6.24 5.62
CA ILE A 324 5.43 5.87 6.55
C ILE A 324 4.06 6.20 5.96
N VAL A 325 3.84 7.43 5.52
CA VAL A 325 2.54 7.87 4.99
C VAL A 325 2.18 7.14 3.70
N PRO A 326 3.05 7.04 2.69
CA PRO A 326 2.77 6.25 1.48
C PRO A 326 2.45 4.77 1.75
N LEU A 327 3.17 4.14 2.69
CA LEU A 327 2.90 2.76 3.10
C LEU A 327 1.56 2.62 3.80
N PHE A 328 1.25 3.54 4.72
CA PHE A 328 -0.01 3.54 5.45
C PHE A 328 -1.21 3.69 4.50
N GLU A 329 -1.15 4.66 3.57
CA GLU A 329 -2.19 4.88 2.56
C GLU A 329 -2.40 3.65 1.67
N HIS A 330 -1.32 2.99 1.26
CA HIS A 330 -1.42 1.75 0.51
C HIS A 330 -2.13 0.65 1.31
N PHE A 331 -1.71 0.41 2.57
CA PHE A 331 -2.34 -0.60 3.42
C PHE A 331 -3.79 -0.26 3.77
N MET A 332 -4.11 1.01 3.89
CA MET A 332 -5.47 1.50 4.10
C MET A 332 -6.37 1.17 2.89
N LEU A 333 -5.88 1.37 1.66
CA LEU A 333 -6.60 0.99 0.45
C LEU A 333 -6.80 -0.52 0.35
N ASP A 334 -5.76 -1.33 0.65
CA ASP A 334 -5.86 -2.79 0.69
C ASP A 334 -6.86 -3.26 1.76
N ALA A 335 -6.85 -2.63 2.93
CA ALA A 335 -7.79 -2.92 4.02
C ALA A 335 -9.23 -2.56 3.63
N ALA A 336 -9.44 -1.40 2.99
CA ALA A 336 -10.74 -0.95 2.52
C ALA A 336 -11.38 -1.96 1.55
N VAL A 337 -10.59 -2.46 0.59
CA VAL A 337 -11.03 -3.52 -0.33
C VAL A 337 -11.32 -4.81 0.42
N ARG A 338 -10.43 -5.23 1.34
CA ARG A 338 -10.56 -6.50 2.08
C ARG A 338 -11.79 -6.54 2.98
N TYR A 339 -12.11 -5.42 3.64
CA TYR A 339 -13.23 -5.31 4.57
C TYR A 339 -14.51 -4.77 3.95
N GLY A 340 -14.52 -4.46 2.64
CA GLY A 340 -15.68 -3.91 1.93
C GLY A 340 -16.12 -2.56 2.49
N ARG A 341 -15.17 -1.72 2.96
CA ARG A 341 -15.43 -0.39 3.52
C ARG A 341 -14.83 0.70 2.64
N PRO A 342 -15.42 1.92 2.64
CA PRO A 342 -14.79 3.05 1.96
C PRO A 342 -13.44 3.35 2.63
N ALA A 343 -12.43 3.67 1.82
CA ALA A 343 -11.15 4.12 2.33
C ALA A 343 -11.30 5.52 2.96
N PRO A 344 -11.03 5.69 4.25
CA PRO A 344 -11.10 7.01 4.88
C PRO A 344 -9.96 7.90 4.34
N VAL A 345 -10.15 9.22 4.38
CA VAL A 345 -9.12 10.19 4.00
C VAL A 345 -8.32 10.58 5.25
N LEU A 346 -6.99 10.54 5.14
CA LEU A 346 -6.12 11.00 6.23
C LEU A 346 -6.11 12.52 6.31
N THR A 347 -6.35 13.06 7.51
CA THR A 347 -6.14 14.49 7.79
C THR A 347 -4.64 14.80 7.95
N ASP A 348 -4.24 16.05 7.80
CA ASP A 348 -2.84 16.47 7.98
C ASP A 348 -2.33 16.20 9.41
N ARG A 349 -3.21 16.34 10.42
CA ARG A 349 -2.90 16.01 11.82
C ARG A 349 -2.60 14.52 11.98
N GLN A 350 -3.38 13.65 11.34
CA GLN A 350 -3.16 12.20 11.36
C GLN A 350 -1.87 11.83 10.63
N ARG A 351 -1.57 12.45 9.48
CA ARG A 351 -0.29 12.27 8.74
C ARG A 351 0.90 12.65 9.63
N ALA A 352 0.85 13.80 10.31
CA ALA A 352 1.88 14.24 11.24
C ALA A 352 2.05 13.25 12.42
N SER A 353 0.95 12.77 12.99
CA SER A 353 0.98 11.78 14.09
C SER A 353 1.63 10.46 13.65
N LEU A 354 1.33 9.97 12.44
CA LEU A 354 1.96 8.76 11.89
C LEU A 354 3.48 8.91 11.78
N MET A 355 3.95 10.08 11.32
CA MET A 355 5.39 10.35 11.13
C MET A 355 6.15 10.51 12.44
N GLN A 356 5.49 10.88 13.54
CA GLN A 356 6.12 11.07 14.86
C GLN A 356 6.33 9.75 15.63
N ARG A 357 5.58 8.70 15.32
CA ARG A 357 5.68 7.40 15.97
C ARG A 357 6.95 6.66 15.56
N ASP A 358 7.48 5.83 16.47
CA ASP A 358 8.73 5.09 16.23
C ASP A 358 8.53 3.74 15.51
N TRP A 359 7.33 3.18 15.53
CA TRP A 359 6.96 1.94 14.85
C TRP A 359 7.92 0.76 15.14
N PRO A 360 8.07 0.31 16.40
CA PRO A 360 8.98 -0.78 16.76
C PRO A 360 8.67 -2.10 16.03
N GLY A 361 7.41 -2.34 15.68
CA GLY A 361 7.00 -3.46 14.84
C GLY A 361 7.09 -3.21 13.33
N ASN A 362 7.72 -2.08 12.92
CA ASN A 362 8.00 -1.72 11.54
C ASN A 362 6.74 -1.75 10.64
N VAL A 363 6.88 -2.23 9.41
CA VAL A 363 5.80 -2.30 8.41
C VAL A 363 4.65 -3.20 8.85
N ARG A 364 4.93 -4.25 9.66
CA ARG A 364 3.88 -5.14 10.20
C ARG A 364 2.96 -4.38 11.15
N GLU A 365 3.51 -3.57 12.03
CA GLU A 365 2.74 -2.73 12.95
C GLU A 365 1.95 -1.66 12.19
N LEU A 366 2.60 -1.00 11.22
CA LEU A 366 1.97 0.02 10.38
C LEU A 366 0.77 -0.54 9.62
N ARG A 367 0.88 -1.74 9.05
CA ARG A 367 -0.22 -2.43 8.36
C ARG A 367 -1.39 -2.72 9.30
N ASN A 368 -1.10 -3.25 10.50
CA ASN A 368 -2.13 -3.50 11.50
C ASN A 368 -2.81 -2.20 11.96
N ALA A 369 -2.07 -1.09 12.03
CA ALA A 369 -2.63 0.23 12.35
C ALA A 369 -3.57 0.73 11.23
N ALA A 370 -3.21 0.51 9.94
CA ALA A 370 -4.05 0.84 8.80
C ALA A 370 -5.34 -0.01 8.78
N ASP A 371 -5.24 -1.31 9.08
CA ASP A 371 -6.40 -2.20 9.21
C ASP A 371 -7.36 -1.68 10.30
N ARG A 372 -6.84 -1.35 11.49
CA ARG A 372 -7.64 -0.78 12.59
C ARG A 372 -8.27 0.57 12.23
N PHE A 373 -7.54 1.39 11.48
CA PHE A 373 -8.04 2.69 11.04
C PHE A 373 -9.26 2.55 10.11
N VAL A 374 -9.20 1.67 9.12
CA VAL A 374 -10.34 1.39 8.22
C VAL A 374 -11.51 0.77 8.96
N LEU A 375 -11.25 -0.04 9.99
CA LEU A 375 -12.29 -0.64 10.83
C LEU A 375 -12.92 0.34 11.82
N GLY A 376 -12.34 1.55 11.99
CA GLY A 376 -12.83 2.56 12.94
C GLY A 376 -12.49 2.25 14.41
N VAL A 377 -11.49 1.39 14.67
CA VAL A 377 -11.04 0.99 16.02
C VAL A 377 -9.61 1.45 16.32
N ALA A 378 -9.13 2.46 15.60
CA ALA A 378 -7.76 2.96 15.77
C ALA A 378 -7.67 4.01 16.89
N ASP A 379 -6.63 3.91 17.72
CA ASP A 379 -6.17 4.96 18.64
C ASP A 379 -5.47 6.11 17.89
N MET A 380 -6.09 6.60 16.83
CA MET A 380 -5.63 7.79 16.10
C MET A 380 -6.54 8.96 16.46
N PRO A 381 -6.02 10.20 16.48
CA PRO A 381 -6.87 11.36 16.68
C PRO A 381 -7.97 11.33 15.62
N GLN A 382 -9.17 10.91 15.99
CA GLN A 382 -10.34 11.00 15.13
C GLN A 382 -10.84 12.44 15.23
N GLU A 383 -11.15 13.05 14.10
CA GLU A 383 -12.13 14.11 14.11
C GLU A 383 -13.48 13.43 14.38
N THR A 384 -13.89 13.39 15.64
CA THR A 384 -15.28 13.13 15.97
C THR A 384 -16.08 14.27 15.34
N GLY A 385 -16.68 13.98 14.21
CA GLY A 385 -17.75 14.82 13.72
C GLY A 385 -18.86 14.84 14.78
N ALA A 386 -19.11 16.00 15.35
CA ALA A 386 -20.04 16.31 16.42
C ALA A 386 -19.51 15.97 17.85
N GLY A 387 -18.95 16.96 18.53
CA GLY A 387 -18.98 17.04 19.98
C GLY A 387 -17.68 16.84 20.71
N ASP A 388 -16.70 17.68 20.45
CA ASP A 388 -15.80 18.18 21.51
C ASP A 388 -15.53 19.66 21.21
N ASP A 389 -16.57 20.48 21.44
CA ASP A 389 -16.49 21.93 21.53
C ASP A 389 -15.75 22.41 22.79
N ALA A 390 -15.06 21.51 23.49
CA ALA A 390 -14.33 21.89 24.70
C ALA A 390 -12.98 22.58 24.41
N ASP A 391 -12.44 22.51 23.18
CA ASP A 391 -11.17 23.18 22.82
C ASP A 391 -11.35 24.28 21.75
N ASN A 392 -12.57 24.52 21.30
CA ASN A 392 -12.86 25.50 20.26
C ASN A 392 -13.32 26.88 20.83
N ASP A 393 -13.41 26.98 22.16
CA ASP A 393 -13.76 28.24 22.84
C ASP A 393 -12.52 29.10 23.21
N GLN A 394 -11.32 28.63 22.82
CA GLN A 394 -10.10 29.42 22.98
C GLN A 394 -10.05 30.50 21.92
N THR A 395 -9.98 31.74 22.38
CA THR A 395 -9.79 32.89 21.52
C THR A 395 -8.47 32.81 20.74
N LEU A 396 -8.38 33.43 19.57
CA LEU A 396 -7.13 33.52 18.79
C LEU A 396 -5.94 33.94 19.68
N LYS A 397 -6.20 34.80 20.66
CA LYS A 397 -5.21 35.30 21.62
C LYS A 397 -4.68 34.16 22.51
N GLU A 398 -5.54 33.31 23.05
CA GLU A 398 -5.14 32.18 23.90
C GLU A 398 -4.35 31.13 23.10
N ARG A 399 -4.73 30.87 21.86
CA ARG A 399 -3.98 29.98 20.93
C ARG A 399 -2.57 30.52 20.63
N ILE A 400 -2.44 31.83 20.39
CA ILE A 400 -1.15 32.47 20.18
C ILE A 400 -0.29 32.39 21.44
N GLU A 401 -0.88 32.64 22.63
CA GLU A 401 -0.18 32.54 23.90
C GLU A 401 0.32 31.14 24.22
N GLN A 402 -0.46 30.11 23.94
CA GLN A 402 -0.03 28.70 24.07
C GLN A 402 1.11 28.36 23.12
N PHE A 403 1.01 28.78 21.86
CA PHE A 403 2.06 28.55 20.86
C PHE A 403 3.38 29.26 21.26
N GLU A 404 3.31 30.55 21.63
CA GLU A 404 4.48 31.29 22.11
C GLU A 404 5.11 30.66 23.34
N ARG A 405 4.30 30.20 24.31
CA ARG A 405 4.77 29.49 25.51
C ARG A 405 5.54 28.22 25.13
N ALA A 406 5.00 27.40 24.21
CA ALA A 406 5.63 26.17 23.76
C ALA A 406 6.98 26.43 23.08
N VAL A 407 7.05 27.40 22.17
CA VAL A 407 8.27 27.78 21.46
C VAL A 407 9.36 28.29 22.42
N ILE A 408 8.99 29.13 23.39
CA ILE A 408 9.94 29.66 24.39
C ILE A 408 10.43 28.53 25.31
N ALA A 409 9.55 27.64 25.76
CA ALA A 409 9.92 26.51 26.64
C ALA A 409 10.87 25.55 25.93
N GLU A 410 10.63 25.24 24.66
CA GLU A 410 11.52 24.39 23.87
C GLU A 410 12.89 25.04 23.64
N ALA A 411 12.93 26.31 23.29
CA ALA A 411 14.19 27.04 23.11
C ALA A 411 15.01 27.13 24.41
N LEU A 412 14.35 27.32 25.56
CA LEU A 412 14.98 27.29 26.88
C LEU A 412 15.57 25.91 27.20
N ASN A 413 14.87 24.83 26.89
CA ASN A 413 15.40 23.47 27.08
C ASN A 413 16.63 23.22 26.21
N GLN A 414 16.62 23.64 24.96
CA GLN A 414 17.73 23.48 24.02
C GLN A 414 18.98 24.32 24.38
N THR A 415 18.80 25.44 25.07
CA THR A 415 19.89 26.32 25.51
C THR A 415 20.30 26.09 26.98
N GLY A 416 19.81 25.02 27.61
CA GLY A 416 20.09 24.67 28.98
C GLY A 416 19.57 25.68 30.02
N GLY A 417 18.59 26.54 29.65
CA GLY A 417 18.02 27.57 30.49
C GLY A 417 18.73 28.94 30.42
N ALA A 418 19.68 29.11 29.50
CA ALA A 418 20.43 30.36 29.32
C ALA A 418 19.59 31.39 28.56
N VAL A 419 18.99 32.36 29.27
CA VAL A 419 18.08 33.37 28.70
C VAL A 419 18.74 34.18 27.58
N ALA A 420 20.01 34.54 27.69
CA ALA A 420 20.71 35.30 26.66
C ALA A 420 20.82 34.50 25.33
N ALA A 421 21.22 33.23 25.41
CA ALA A 421 21.30 32.35 24.23
C ALA A 421 19.93 32.03 23.64
N THR A 422 18.87 31.93 24.47
CA THR A 422 17.50 31.74 24.03
C THR A 422 17.00 32.99 23.29
N ALA A 423 17.30 34.19 23.77
CA ALA A 423 16.92 35.44 23.12
C ALA A 423 17.56 35.59 21.74
N ASP A 424 18.87 35.30 21.65
CA ASP A 424 19.61 35.32 20.39
C ASP A 424 19.05 34.28 19.39
N ARG A 425 18.73 33.08 19.86
CA ARG A 425 18.15 31.99 19.04
C ARG A 425 16.76 32.32 18.48
N LEU A 426 15.94 32.94 19.32
CA LEU A 426 14.57 33.35 18.92
C LEU A 426 14.52 34.70 18.21
N HIS A 427 15.68 35.37 18.03
CA HIS A 427 15.77 36.72 17.47
C HIS A 427 14.85 37.74 18.16
N VAL A 428 14.73 37.65 19.48
CA VAL A 428 13.93 38.60 20.29
C VAL A 428 14.83 39.32 21.31
N GLY A 429 14.42 40.55 21.68
CA GLY A 429 15.12 41.30 22.72
C GLY A 429 15.07 40.58 24.06
N LYS A 430 16.17 40.61 24.85
CA LYS A 430 16.21 39.96 26.17
C LYS A 430 15.11 40.46 27.12
N ALA A 431 14.80 41.76 27.11
CA ALA A 431 13.71 42.32 27.92
C ALA A 431 12.35 41.74 27.54
N THR A 432 12.06 41.61 26.22
CA THR A 432 10.82 41.03 25.70
C THR A 432 10.70 39.55 26.05
N LEU A 433 11.83 38.81 26.00
CA LEU A 433 11.84 37.40 26.40
C LEU A 433 11.56 37.24 27.90
N TYR A 434 12.15 38.05 28.75
CA TYR A 434 11.88 38.03 30.18
C TYR A 434 10.42 38.37 30.55
N GLU A 435 9.83 39.35 29.87
CA GLU A 435 8.44 39.70 30.03
C GLU A 435 7.51 38.54 29.64
N LYS A 436 7.79 37.90 28.50
CA LYS A 436 7.02 36.73 28.04
C LYS A 436 7.21 35.52 28.98
N MET A 437 8.44 35.24 29.42
CA MET A 437 8.71 34.18 30.38
C MET A 437 7.93 34.41 31.70
N LYS A 438 7.93 35.62 32.23
CA LYS A 438 7.16 35.97 33.44
C LYS A 438 5.68 35.80 33.21
N ARG A 439 5.17 36.23 32.06
CA ARG A 439 3.76 36.10 31.71
C ARG A 439 3.30 34.66 31.60
N TYR A 440 4.16 33.76 31.06
CA TYR A 440 3.85 32.34 30.82
C TYR A 440 4.30 31.42 31.97
N GLY A 441 4.82 31.97 33.07
CA GLY A 441 5.30 31.17 34.22
C GLY A 441 6.48 30.24 33.89
N LEU A 442 7.35 30.64 32.96
CA LEU A 442 8.54 29.90 32.59
C LEU A 442 9.75 30.44 33.40
N SER A 443 10.44 29.56 34.14
CA SER A 443 11.65 29.91 34.91
C SER A 443 12.93 29.45 34.19
N ALA A 444 13.95 30.29 34.17
CA ALA A 444 15.30 29.88 33.79
C ALA A 444 15.87 28.95 34.86
N LYS A 445 16.54 27.84 34.48
CA LYS A 445 17.25 27.00 35.41
C LYS A 445 18.38 27.84 36.09
N GLY A 446 18.16 28.30 37.30
CA GLY A 446 19.13 29.08 38.07
C GLY A 446 18.54 30.07 39.09
N GLU A 447 17.23 30.30 39.09
CA GLU A 447 16.56 31.13 40.11
C GLU A 447 15.63 30.28 40.98
N THR A 448 16.23 29.43 41.80
CA THR A 448 15.57 28.91 43.00
C THR A 448 16.13 29.71 44.18
N GLU A 449 15.26 30.47 44.85
CA GLU A 449 15.40 31.11 46.14
C GLU A 449 16.43 32.26 46.32
N ARG A 450 15.94 33.46 46.29
CA ARG A 450 16.23 34.48 47.28
C ARG A 450 14.98 35.26 47.66
#